data_7da44ec82581ae912e75e03f48e1c4a0
#
_entry.id   7da44ec82581ae912e75e03f48e1c4a0
#
_cell.length_a   1.000
_cell.length_b   1.000
_cell.length_c   1.000
_cell.angle_alpha   90.00
_cell.angle_beta   90.00
_cell.angle_gamma   90.00
#
_symmetry.space_group_name_H-M   'P 1'
#
loop_
_entity.id
_entity.type
_entity.pdbx_description
1 polymer ?
#
loop_
_entity_poly.entity_id
_entity_poly.type
_entity_poly.pdbx_seq_one_letter_code
_entity_poly.pdbx_strand_id
1 'polypeptide(L)'
;MKERIDELNGVVSVSKKEISEKRDQLKKLENLQKMAEVIKINQPLIDEYNRFYFQKRREKYYQQHKKEINYYRKCERELKQHLDKNGKVPTARWKREKEELRAVIEELSADNQPYKEELAFVKKVQSCADIARREWEIAEADTSGRLGEKSEKQTKFPAFHAVQTEEIFEENGKAEQQLEQKSEKKTSLLRKLDEKKKECAERDAKQQAVKKKRNHEMSL
;
A
#
# COMPACT_ATOMS: atom_id res chain seq x y z
N MET A 1 -11.36 26.94 5.67
CA MET A 1 -10.08 26.18 5.74
C MET A 1 -10.13 25.05 6.76
N LYS A 2 -10.51 25.28 8.02
CA LYS A 2 -10.63 24.20 9.04
C LYS A 2 -11.58 23.08 8.59
N GLU A 3 -12.76 23.41 8.10
CA GLU A 3 -13.73 22.43 7.57
C GLU A 3 -13.12 21.54 6.47
N ARG A 4 -12.36 22.13 5.56
CA ARG A 4 -11.68 21.36 4.49
C ARG A 4 -10.61 20.41 5.04
N ILE A 5 -9.86 20.83 6.07
CA ILE A 5 -8.89 19.97 6.76
C ILE A 5 -9.60 18.79 7.45
N ASP A 6 -10.73 19.04 8.11
CA ASP A 6 -11.48 18.01 8.80
C ASP A 6 -12.08 17.01 7.82
N GLU A 7 -12.62 17.48 6.70
CA GLU A 7 -13.11 16.66 5.60
C GLU A 7 -12.00 15.76 5.03
N LEU A 8 -10.85 16.34 4.67
CA LEU A 8 -9.70 15.59 4.13
C LEU A 8 -9.13 14.60 5.15
N ASN A 9 -9.05 14.97 6.43
CA ASN A 9 -8.65 14.05 7.49
C ASN A 9 -9.61 12.87 7.60
N GLY A 10 -10.92 13.08 7.46
CA GLY A 10 -11.94 12.05 7.43
C GLY A 10 -11.69 11.05 6.30
N VAL A 11 -11.56 11.54 5.06
CA VAL A 11 -11.31 10.70 3.87
C VAL A 11 -10.02 9.90 4.02
N VAL A 12 -8.92 10.56 4.39
CA VAL A 12 -7.61 9.90 4.57
C VAL A 12 -7.65 8.86 5.68
N SER A 13 -8.40 9.11 6.76
CA SER A 13 -8.53 8.16 7.88
C SER A 13 -9.29 6.90 7.47
N VAL A 14 -10.41 7.03 6.76
CA VAL A 14 -11.20 5.90 6.25
C VAL A 14 -10.36 5.04 5.32
N SER A 15 -9.72 5.63 4.31
CA SER A 15 -8.85 4.89 3.38
C SER A 15 -7.67 4.20 4.08
N LYS A 16 -7.06 4.84 5.09
CA LYS A 16 -6.01 4.20 5.89
C LYS A 16 -6.52 2.98 6.64
N LYS A 17 -7.73 3.03 7.19
CA LYS A 17 -8.35 1.92 7.90
C LYS A 17 -8.59 0.75 6.95
N GLU A 18 -9.17 1.00 5.78
CA GLU A 18 -9.40 -0.03 4.75
C GLU A 18 -8.09 -0.68 4.30
N ILE A 19 -7.07 0.11 4.00
CA ILE A 19 -5.73 -0.40 3.63
C ILE A 19 -5.16 -1.27 4.75
N SER A 20 -5.31 -0.88 6.02
CA SER A 20 -4.85 -1.65 7.17
C SER A 20 -5.57 -3.00 7.26
N GLU A 21 -6.89 -3.03 7.10
CA GLU A 21 -7.69 -4.26 7.12
C GLU A 21 -7.28 -5.22 6.00
N LYS A 22 -7.05 -4.70 4.78
CA LYS A 22 -6.56 -5.51 3.65
C LYS A 22 -5.15 -6.05 3.87
N ARG A 23 -4.27 -5.26 4.47
CA ARG A 23 -2.92 -5.70 4.86
C ARG A 23 -2.96 -6.80 5.92
N ASP A 24 -3.88 -6.74 6.87
CA ASP A 24 -4.03 -7.78 7.89
C ASP A 24 -4.59 -9.08 7.29
N GLN A 25 -5.51 -8.99 6.31
CA GLN A 25 -5.95 -10.14 5.53
C GLN A 25 -4.78 -10.77 4.75
N LEU A 26 -3.95 -9.95 4.10
CA LEU A 26 -2.76 -10.42 3.38
C LEU A 26 -1.77 -11.14 4.30
N LYS A 27 -1.49 -10.59 5.48
CA LYS A 27 -0.63 -11.22 6.49
C LYS A 27 -1.18 -12.56 6.97
N LYS A 28 -2.51 -12.67 7.16
CA LYS A 28 -3.14 -13.94 7.53
C LYS A 28 -2.91 -15.01 6.46
N LEU A 29 -3.10 -14.68 5.18
CA LEU A 29 -2.83 -15.60 4.08
C LEU A 29 -1.35 -15.99 3.98
N GLU A 30 -0.43 -15.05 4.17
CA GLU A 30 1.00 -15.33 4.18
C GLU A 30 1.40 -16.26 5.33
N ASN A 31 0.80 -16.10 6.51
CA ASN A 31 1.02 -16.99 7.63
C ASN A 31 0.48 -18.41 7.36
N LEU A 32 -0.71 -18.52 6.77
CA LEU A 32 -1.27 -19.82 6.37
C LEU A 32 -0.39 -20.53 5.34
N GLN A 33 0.16 -19.82 4.37
CA GLN A 33 1.12 -20.37 3.41
C GLN A 33 2.40 -20.88 4.10
N LYS A 34 2.97 -20.09 5.02
CA LYS A 34 4.14 -20.50 5.81
C LYS A 34 3.85 -21.76 6.64
N MET A 35 2.68 -21.83 7.27
CA MET A 35 2.27 -23.03 8.02
C MET A 35 2.15 -24.27 7.12
N ALA A 36 1.61 -24.09 5.90
CA ALA A 36 1.52 -25.18 4.93
C ALA A 36 2.92 -25.67 4.48
N GLU A 37 3.87 -24.76 4.31
CA GLU A 37 5.26 -25.10 4.00
C GLU A 37 5.92 -25.84 5.15
N VAL A 38 5.71 -25.40 6.41
CA VAL A 38 6.22 -26.07 7.60
C VAL A 38 5.70 -27.50 7.70
N ILE A 39 4.40 -27.71 7.43
CA ILE A 39 3.83 -29.07 7.40
C ILE A 39 4.51 -29.91 6.34
N LYS A 40 4.66 -29.39 5.12
CA LYS A 40 5.30 -30.12 4.02
C LYS A 40 6.75 -30.49 4.34
N ILE A 41 7.52 -29.58 4.94
CA ILE A 41 8.93 -29.81 5.30
C ILE A 41 9.06 -30.83 6.41
N ASN A 42 8.20 -30.78 7.43
CA ASN A 42 8.29 -31.64 8.60
C ASN A 42 7.47 -32.94 8.47
N GLN A 43 6.72 -33.14 7.38
CA GLN A 43 5.95 -34.37 7.14
C GLN A 43 6.81 -35.64 7.24
N PRO A 44 7.99 -35.73 6.62
CA PRO A 44 8.85 -36.94 6.73
C PRO A 44 9.23 -37.25 8.17
N LEU A 45 9.51 -36.23 8.98
CA LEU A 45 9.84 -36.37 10.40
C LEU A 45 8.67 -36.95 11.22
N ILE A 46 7.45 -36.51 10.90
CA ILE A 46 6.23 -37.01 11.53
C ILE A 46 5.92 -38.44 11.07
N ASP A 47 6.15 -38.76 9.82
CA ASP A 47 5.98 -40.11 9.29
C ASP A 47 6.95 -41.08 9.94
N GLU A 48 8.20 -40.67 10.16
CA GLU A 48 9.18 -41.45 10.91
C GLU A 48 8.76 -41.63 12.38
N TYR A 49 8.32 -40.54 13.04
CA TYR A 49 7.81 -40.62 14.42
C TYR A 49 6.65 -41.63 14.55
N ASN A 50 5.74 -41.65 13.57
CA ASN A 50 4.59 -42.54 13.58
C ASN A 50 4.96 -44.01 13.26
N ARG A 51 6.08 -44.27 12.58
CA ARG A 51 6.56 -45.64 12.30
C ARG A 51 7.08 -46.36 13.54
N PHE A 52 7.49 -45.67 14.61
CA PHE A 52 7.96 -46.30 15.81
C PHE A 52 6.83 -46.99 16.55
N TYR A 53 6.85 -48.33 16.53
CA TYR A 53 5.90 -49.17 17.26
C TYR A 53 6.20 -49.17 18.76
N PHE A 54 7.50 -49.23 19.14
CA PHE A 54 7.94 -49.27 20.53
C PHE A 54 7.92 -47.91 21.20
N GLN A 55 7.17 -47.79 22.30
CA GLN A 55 6.97 -46.53 23.03
C GLN A 55 8.30 -45.87 23.47
N LYS A 56 9.28 -46.66 23.96
CA LYS A 56 10.60 -46.14 24.39
C LYS A 56 11.37 -45.46 23.23
N ARG A 57 11.33 -46.05 22.02
CA ARG A 57 11.99 -45.48 20.85
C ARG A 57 11.24 -44.21 20.38
N ARG A 58 9.91 -44.23 20.38
CA ARG A 58 9.05 -43.11 20.04
C ARG A 58 9.30 -41.93 20.98
N GLU A 59 9.39 -42.21 22.31
CA GLU A 59 9.67 -41.18 23.30
C GLU A 59 11.06 -40.57 23.12
N LYS A 60 12.09 -41.38 22.88
CA LYS A 60 13.44 -40.89 22.61
C LYS A 60 13.48 -40.01 21.37
N TYR A 61 12.82 -40.40 20.29
CA TYR A 61 12.71 -39.63 19.06
C TYR A 61 11.94 -38.32 19.28
N TYR A 62 10.82 -38.37 20.02
CA TYR A 62 10.08 -37.19 20.41
C TYR A 62 10.92 -36.17 21.19
N GLN A 63 11.71 -36.63 22.15
CA GLN A 63 12.58 -35.72 22.92
C GLN A 63 13.63 -35.04 22.04
N GLN A 64 14.15 -35.74 21.05
CA GLN A 64 15.10 -35.17 20.07
C GLN A 64 14.48 -34.12 19.16
N HIS A 65 13.23 -34.32 18.74
CA HIS A 65 12.52 -33.50 17.76
C HIS A 65 11.30 -32.78 18.35
N LYS A 66 11.30 -32.55 19.65
CA LYS A 66 10.15 -31.99 20.39
C LYS A 66 9.64 -30.67 19.84
N LYS A 67 10.55 -29.78 19.44
CA LYS A 67 10.20 -28.45 18.92
C LYS A 67 9.50 -28.57 17.58
N GLU A 68 10.05 -29.33 16.66
CA GLU A 68 9.56 -29.54 15.31
C GLU A 68 8.20 -30.25 15.32
N ILE A 69 8.06 -31.32 16.12
CA ILE A 69 6.81 -32.08 16.26
C ILE A 69 5.69 -31.21 16.85
N ASN A 70 6.01 -30.46 17.91
CA ASN A 70 5.02 -29.57 18.52
C ASN A 70 4.61 -28.43 17.59
N TYR A 71 5.56 -27.85 16.85
CA TYR A 71 5.28 -26.81 15.89
C TYR A 71 4.45 -27.33 14.71
N TYR A 72 4.79 -28.51 14.18
CA TYR A 72 3.97 -29.18 13.17
C TYR A 72 2.53 -29.37 13.65
N ARG A 73 2.32 -29.94 14.84
CA ARG A 73 0.97 -30.15 15.40
C ARG A 73 0.19 -28.86 15.60
N LYS A 74 0.88 -27.78 15.95
CA LYS A 74 0.26 -26.46 16.03
C LYS A 74 -0.21 -25.99 14.65
N CYS A 75 0.67 -26.01 13.66
CA CYS A 75 0.34 -25.63 12.28
C CYS A 75 -0.79 -26.50 11.70
N GLU A 76 -0.75 -27.82 11.95
CA GLU A 76 -1.79 -28.75 11.52
C GLU A 76 -3.17 -28.38 12.08
N ARG A 77 -3.25 -28.07 13.37
CA ARG A 77 -4.52 -27.65 14.02
C ARG A 77 -5.08 -26.37 13.44
N GLU A 78 -4.24 -25.39 13.21
CA GLU A 78 -4.64 -24.10 12.65
C GLU A 78 -5.06 -24.26 11.18
N LEU A 79 -4.33 -25.04 10.38
CA LEU A 79 -4.67 -25.26 8.98
C LEU A 79 -5.92 -26.10 8.76
N LYS A 80 -6.28 -26.99 9.70
CA LYS A 80 -7.54 -27.79 9.60
C LYS A 80 -8.79 -26.94 9.35
N GLN A 81 -8.81 -25.72 9.87
CA GLN A 81 -9.93 -24.80 9.70
C GLN A 81 -9.99 -24.14 8.31
N HIS A 82 -8.91 -24.26 7.54
CA HIS A 82 -8.70 -23.60 6.25
C HIS A 82 -8.55 -24.58 5.07
N LEU A 83 -8.73 -25.87 5.32
CA LEU A 83 -8.71 -26.90 4.28
C LEU A 83 -9.92 -26.77 3.34
N ASP A 84 -9.74 -27.19 2.10
CA ASP A 84 -10.85 -27.30 1.15
C ASP A 84 -11.78 -28.47 1.50
N LYS A 85 -12.85 -28.62 0.71
CA LYS A 85 -13.82 -29.73 0.88
C LYS A 85 -13.19 -31.12 0.74
N ASN A 86 -12.02 -31.22 0.13
CA ASN A 86 -11.26 -32.45 -0.09
C ASN A 86 -10.16 -32.67 0.98
N GLY A 87 -10.11 -31.83 2.01
CA GLY A 87 -9.08 -31.87 3.05
C GLY A 87 -7.71 -31.44 2.58
N LYS A 88 -7.59 -30.74 1.44
CA LYS A 88 -6.32 -30.25 0.89
C LYS A 88 -6.14 -28.75 1.17
N VAL A 89 -4.88 -28.35 1.30
CA VAL A 89 -4.51 -26.92 1.45
C VAL A 89 -4.75 -26.21 0.11
N PRO A 90 -5.63 -25.20 0.03
CA PRO A 90 -6.01 -24.54 -1.23
C PRO A 90 -4.96 -23.49 -1.65
N THR A 91 -3.72 -23.91 -1.86
CA THR A 91 -2.56 -23.02 -2.14
C THR A 91 -2.76 -22.15 -3.38
N ALA A 92 -3.38 -22.69 -4.44
CA ALA A 92 -3.64 -21.94 -5.67
C ALA A 92 -4.69 -20.84 -5.47
N ARG A 93 -5.70 -21.09 -4.62
CA ARG A 93 -6.69 -20.09 -4.24
C ARG A 93 -6.05 -18.99 -3.41
N TRP A 94 -5.25 -19.33 -2.38
CA TRP A 94 -4.56 -18.35 -1.55
C TRP A 94 -3.58 -17.49 -2.34
N LYS A 95 -2.92 -18.06 -3.36
CA LYS A 95 -2.05 -17.30 -4.23
C LYS A 95 -2.82 -16.22 -5.01
N ARG A 96 -3.97 -16.57 -5.58
CA ARG A 96 -4.85 -15.61 -6.27
C ARG A 96 -5.38 -14.53 -5.33
N GLU A 97 -5.95 -14.93 -4.20
CA GLU A 97 -6.46 -13.99 -3.18
C GLU A 97 -5.37 -13.00 -2.71
N LYS A 98 -4.13 -13.47 -2.59
CA LYS A 98 -3.00 -12.61 -2.23
C LYS A 98 -2.65 -11.61 -3.32
N GLU A 99 -2.68 -12.00 -4.57
CA GLU A 99 -2.46 -11.12 -5.72
C GLU A 99 -3.58 -10.08 -5.84
N GLU A 100 -4.83 -10.48 -5.66
CA GLU A 100 -6.00 -9.60 -5.63
C GLU A 100 -5.92 -8.58 -4.48
N LEU A 101 -5.59 -9.03 -3.26
CA LEU A 101 -5.41 -8.13 -2.11
C LEU A 101 -4.29 -7.11 -2.32
N ARG A 102 -3.18 -7.51 -2.94
CA ARG A 102 -2.09 -6.60 -3.28
C ARG A 102 -2.53 -5.54 -4.29
N ALA A 103 -3.24 -5.94 -5.32
CA ALA A 103 -3.77 -5.02 -6.32
C ALA A 103 -4.73 -3.99 -5.68
N VAL A 104 -5.66 -4.46 -4.83
CA VAL A 104 -6.58 -3.58 -4.11
C VAL A 104 -5.86 -2.61 -3.16
N ILE A 105 -4.82 -3.08 -2.44
CA ILE A 105 -4.02 -2.21 -1.56
C ILE A 105 -3.28 -1.14 -2.37
N GLU A 106 -2.76 -1.50 -3.53
CA GLU A 106 -2.06 -0.56 -4.42
C GLU A 106 -3.03 0.48 -4.97
N GLU A 107 -4.21 0.07 -5.45
CA GLU A 107 -5.28 0.94 -5.93
C GLU A 107 -5.74 1.93 -4.84
N LEU A 108 -6.13 1.43 -3.66
CA LEU A 108 -6.54 2.29 -2.53
C LEU A 108 -5.42 3.24 -2.08
N SER A 109 -4.17 2.82 -2.19
CA SER A 109 -3.02 3.66 -1.84
C SER A 109 -2.80 4.77 -2.86
N ALA A 110 -3.00 4.47 -4.16
CA ALA A 110 -2.91 5.44 -5.23
C ALA A 110 -4.05 6.47 -5.15
N ASP A 111 -5.28 6.00 -4.92
CA ASP A 111 -6.46 6.86 -4.78
C ASP A 111 -6.39 7.79 -3.57
N ASN A 112 -5.74 7.34 -2.50
CA ASN A 112 -5.57 8.13 -1.28
C ASN A 112 -4.42 9.15 -1.36
N GLN A 113 -3.53 9.02 -2.33
CA GLN A 113 -2.35 9.87 -2.44
C GLN A 113 -2.68 11.35 -2.72
N PRO A 114 -3.59 11.70 -3.65
CA PRO A 114 -3.98 13.09 -3.89
C PRO A 114 -4.56 13.78 -2.65
N TYR A 115 -5.40 13.08 -1.88
CA TYR A 115 -5.99 13.62 -0.65
C TYR A 115 -4.94 13.90 0.42
N LYS A 116 -3.91 13.08 0.53
CA LYS A 116 -2.78 13.32 1.45
C LYS A 116 -1.97 14.53 1.04
N GLU A 117 -1.72 14.69 -0.25
CA GLU A 117 -0.98 15.83 -0.80
C GLU A 117 -1.75 17.13 -0.60
N GLU A 118 -3.06 17.12 -0.90
CA GLU A 118 -3.94 18.27 -0.65
C GLU A 118 -3.99 18.61 0.84
N LEU A 119 -4.16 17.60 1.72
CA LEU A 119 -4.18 17.81 3.16
C LEU A 119 -2.88 18.43 3.69
N ALA A 120 -1.74 17.97 3.19
CA ALA A 120 -0.43 18.51 3.57
C ALA A 120 -0.30 19.97 3.11
N PHE A 121 -0.74 20.28 1.91
CA PHE A 121 -0.75 21.63 1.37
C PHE A 121 -1.64 22.58 2.18
N VAL A 122 -2.91 22.20 2.43
CA VAL A 122 -3.86 23.02 3.19
C VAL A 122 -3.40 23.28 4.61
N LYS A 123 -2.79 22.27 5.27
CA LYS A 123 -2.18 22.44 6.60
C LYS A 123 -1.00 23.41 6.58
N LYS A 124 -0.16 23.36 5.54
CA LYS A 124 0.94 24.31 5.39
C LYS A 124 0.44 25.73 5.22
N VAL A 125 -0.57 25.94 4.36
CA VAL A 125 -1.21 27.25 4.16
C VAL A 125 -1.83 27.77 5.47
N GLN A 126 -2.52 26.92 6.23
CA GLN A 126 -3.07 27.30 7.52
C GLN A 126 -1.98 27.74 8.51
N SER A 127 -0.89 26.99 8.58
CA SER A 127 0.26 27.33 9.44
C SER A 127 0.86 28.69 9.07
N CYS A 128 1.02 28.98 7.79
CA CYS A 128 1.51 30.28 7.33
C CYS A 128 0.53 31.42 7.69
N ALA A 129 -0.79 31.20 7.53
CA ALA A 129 -1.80 32.17 7.90
C ALA A 129 -1.83 32.44 9.42
N ASP A 130 -1.64 31.42 10.24
CA ASP A 130 -1.58 31.53 11.70
C ASP A 130 -0.32 32.30 12.15
N ILE A 131 0.81 32.11 11.49
CA ILE A 131 2.03 32.87 11.73
C ILE A 131 1.80 34.36 11.37
N ALA A 132 1.31 34.64 10.18
CA ALA A 132 1.04 36.00 9.73
C ALA A 132 0.06 36.74 10.67
N ARG A 133 -0.97 36.03 11.17
CA ARG A 133 -1.90 36.61 12.15
C ARG A 133 -1.21 36.98 13.45
N ARG A 134 -0.36 36.12 13.99
CA ARG A 134 0.41 36.40 15.22
C ARG A 134 1.34 37.59 15.03
N GLU A 135 2.04 37.67 13.89
CA GLU A 135 2.91 38.79 13.58
C GLU A 135 2.12 40.11 13.50
N TRP A 136 0.92 40.06 12.91
CA TRP A 136 0.02 41.21 12.87
C TRP A 136 -0.44 41.63 14.27
N GLU A 137 -0.85 40.71 15.12
CA GLU A 137 -1.29 40.99 16.50
C GLU A 137 -0.15 41.61 17.34
N ILE A 138 1.09 41.15 17.16
CA ILE A 138 2.27 41.74 17.80
C ILE A 138 2.50 43.16 17.31
N ALA A 139 2.42 43.42 16.00
CA ALA A 139 2.59 44.74 15.43
C ALA A 139 1.52 45.73 15.88
N GLU A 140 0.26 45.28 16.00
CA GLU A 140 -0.83 46.12 16.58
C GLU A 140 -0.62 46.43 18.06
N ALA A 141 -0.16 45.45 18.86
CA ALA A 141 0.14 45.69 20.27
C ALA A 141 1.27 46.71 20.47
N ASP A 142 2.32 46.63 19.63
CA ASP A 142 3.44 47.59 19.65
C ASP A 142 3.00 48.99 19.25
N THR A 143 2.06 49.12 18.29
CA THR A 143 1.55 50.43 17.87
C THR A 143 0.60 51.03 18.91
N SER A 144 -0.20 50.23 19.60
CA SER A 144 -1.09 50.65 20.69
C SER A 144 -0.31 51.13 21.92
N GLY A 145 0.83 50.50 22.24
CA GLY A 145 1.70 50.89 23.34
C GLY A 145 2.45 52.23 23.10
N ARG A 146 2.63 52.63 21.84
CA ARG A 146 3.30 53.86 21.43
C ARG A 146 2.46 55.12 21.35
N LEU A 147 1.12 55.00 21.42
CA LEU A 147 0.24 56.14 21.43
C LEU A 147 0.23 56.95 22.72
N GLY A 148 1.00 56.56 23.74
CA GLY A 148 1.20 57.28 25.00
C GLY A 148 2.37 58.29 25.01
N GLU A 149 3.31 58.21 24.06
CA GLU A 149 4.45 59.13 24.02
C GLU A 149 4.60 59.76 22.61
N LYS A 150 4.28 61.03 22.54
CA LYS A 150 4.57 61.87 21.35
C LYS A 150 6.07 61.89 21.08
N SER A 151 6.50 61.33 19.99
CA SER A 151 7.74 61.69 19.34
C SER A 151 7.64 61.42 17.85
N GLU A 152 7.65 62.52 17.08
CA GLU A 152 7.82 62.55 15.62
C GLU A 152 9.16 61.90 15.25
N LYS A 153 9.14 60.66 14.88
CA LYS A 153 10.19 60.02 14.06
C LYS A 153 9.53 59.17 13.00
N GLN A 154 9.64 59.65 11.76
CA GLN A 154 9.33 58.91 10.55
C GLN A 154 9.86 57.47 10.65
N THR A 155 9.02 56.52 10.92
CA THR A 155 9.35 55.10 10.77
C THR A 155 9.24 54.78 9.29
N LYS A 156 10.39 54.63 8.62
CA LYS A 156 10.49 53.92 7.35
C LYS A 156 9.92 52.52 7.58
N PHE A 157 8.80 52.23 6.97
CA PHE A 157 8.31 50.83 6.85
C PHE A 157 9.45 50.00 6.23
N PRO A 158 9.84 48.90 6.82
CA PRO A 158 10.69 47.98 6.11
C PRO A 158 9.91 47.50 4.89
N ALA A 159 10.47 47.76 3.71
CA ALA A 159 9.92 47.22 2.48
C ALA A 159 9.75 45.71 2.65
N PHE A 160 8.50 45.27 2.67
CA PHE A 160 8.17 43.87 2.61
C PHE A 160 8.91 43.31 1.39
N HIS A 161 9.87 42.42 1.62
CA HIS A 161 10.59 41.80 0.53
C HIS A 161 9.60 40.97 -0.29
N ALA A 162 9.16 41.53 -1.43
CA ALA A 162 8.38 40.85 -2.47
C ALA A 162 9.14 39.68 -3.13
N VAL A 163 10.32 39.35 -2.62
CA VAL A 163 11.22 38.35 -3.23
C VAL A 163 10.78 36.90 -2.99
N GLN A 164 9.95 36.64 -1.98
CA GLN A 164 9.55 35.23 -1.71
C GLN A 164 8.27 34.77 -2.42
N THR A 165 7.49 35.68 -3.00
CA THR A 165 6.28 35.28 -3.73
C THR A 165 6.57 34.80 -5.15
N GLU A 166 7.63 35.31 -5.78
CA GLU A 166 8.03 34.87 -7.13
C GLU A 166 8.65 33.47 -7.10
N GLU A 167 9.48 33.14 -6.11
CA GLU A 167 10.07 31.79 -5.98
C GLU A 167 9.00 30.72 -5.69
N ILE A 168 7.96 31.05 -4.89
CA ILE A 168 6.83 30.12 -4.62
C ILE A 168 5.98 29.92 -5.87
N PHE A 169 5.81 30.94 -6.71
CA PHE A 169 5.07 30.84 -7.99
C PHE A 169 5.86 30.02 -9.02
N GLU A 170 7.18 30.18 -9.09
CA GLU A 170 8.03 29.40 -9.99
C GLU A 170 8.16 27.92 -9.57
N GLU A 171 8.22 27.60 -8.28
CA GLU A 171 8.20 26.21 -7.81
C GLU A 171 6.86 25.54 -8.08
N ASN A 172 5.73 26.23 -7.91
CA ASN A 172 4.41 25.68 -8.24
C ASN A 172 4.23 25.47 -9.75
N GLY A 173 4.71 26.38 -10.59
CA GLY A 173 4.71 26.19 -12.05
C GLY A 173 5.55 25.00 -12.52
N LYS A 174 6.68 24.73 -11.84
CA LYS A 174 7.50 23.53 -12.10
C LYS A 174 6.85 22.25 -11.60
N ALA A 175 6.09 22.30 -10.50
CA ALA A 175 5.35 21.17 -9.97
C ALA A 175 4.17 20.79 -10.86
N GLU A 176 3.43 21.76 -11.40
CA GLU A 176 2.35 21.52 -12.37
C GLU A 176 2.87 20.93 -13.68
N GLN A 177 3.97 21.46 -14.23
CA GLN A 177 4.60 20.90 -15.43
C GLN A 177 5.12 19.48 -15.21
N GLN A 178 5.61 19.15 -14.00
CA GLN A 178 6.03 17.77 -13.66
C GLN A 178 4.82 16.85 -13.48
N LEU A 179 3.69 17.32 -12.99
CA LEU A 179 2.44 16.56 -12.90
C LEU A 179 1.85 16.26 -14.29
N GLU A 180 1.84 17.24 -15.19
CA GLU A 180 1.42 17.04 -16.58
C GLU A 180 2.33 16.05 -17.31
N GLN A 181 3.66 16.18 -17.19
CA GLN A 181 4.60 15.23 -17.80
C GLN A 181 4.48 13.82 -17.21
N LYS A 182 4.14 13.68 -15.91
CA LYS A 182 3.86 12.37 -15.31
C LYS A 182 2.53 11.79 -15.78
N SER A 183 1.52 12.60 -16.01
CA SER A 183 0.23 12.16 -16.53
C SER A 183 0.35 11.70 -18.00
N GLU A 184 1.10 12.42 -18.82
CA GLU A 184 1.39 12.05 -20.22
C GLU A 184 2.23 10.76 -20.31
N LYS A 185 3.21 10.58 -19.42
CA LYS A 185 3.97 9.32 -19.33
C LYS A 185 3.11 8.14 -18.88
N LYS A 186 2.15 8.32 -17.97
CA LYS A 186 1.20 7.27 -17.57
C LYS A 186 0.27 6.88 -18.71
N THR A 187 -0.29 7.85 -19.44
CA THR A 187 -1.15 7.57 -20.61
C THR A 187 -0.40 6.88 -21.73
N SER A 188 0.88 7.24 -21.97
CA SER A 188 1.75 6.57 -22.92
C SER A 188 2.09 5.13 -22.51
N LEU A 189 2.32 4.86 -21.22
CA LEU A 189 2.58 3.50 -20.72
C LEU A 189 1.33 2.62 -20.79
N LEU A 190 0.16 3.13 -20.46
CA LEU A 190 -1.11 2.42 -20.59
C LEU A 190 -1.40 2.04 -22.04
N ARG A 191 -1.19 2.97 -23.00
CA ARG A 191 -1.30 2.66 -24.43
C ARG A 191 -0.37 1.52 -24.87
N LYS A 192 0.91 1.56 -24.46
CA LYS A 192 1.85 0.49 -24.76
C LYS A 192 1.47 -0.86 -24.13
N LEU A 193 0.85 -0.84 -22.97
CA LEU A 193 0.36 -2.05 -22.30
C LEU A 193 -0.85 -2.64 -23.03
N ASP A 194 -1.76 -1.81 -23.50
CA ASP A 194 -2.91 -2.25 -24.28
C ASP A 194 -2.51 -2.76 -25.68
N GLU A 195 -1.52 -2.15 -26.33
CA GLU A 195 -0.94 -2.66 -27.56
C GLU A 195 -0.31 -4.04 -27.36
N LYS A 196 0.46 -4.22 -26.29
CA LYS A 196 1.05 -5.52 -25.95
C LYS A 196 0.01 -6.58 -25.62
N LYS A 197 -1.08 -6.21 -24.91
CA LYS A 197 -2.19 -7.13 -24.67
C LYS A 197 -2.87 -7.58 -25.97
N LYS A 198 -3.06 -6.67 -26.93
CA LYS A 198 -3.60 -7.01 -28.25
C LYS A 198 -2.68 -7.95 -29.01
N GLU A 199 -1.36 -7.67 -29.04
CA GLU A 199 -0.38 -8.55 -29.66
C GLU A 199 -0.37 -9.97 -29.06
N CYS A 200 -0.46 -10.09 -27.73
CA CYS A 200 -0.55 -11.39 -27.08
C CYS A 200 -1.84 -12.14 -27.46
N ALA A 201 -2.99 -11.45 -27.45
CA ALA A 201 -4.25 -12.05 -27.84
C ALA A 201 -4.26 -12.53 -29.30
N GLU A 202 -3.65 -11.77 -30.22
CA GLU A 202 -3.51 -12.18 -31.62
C GLU A 202 -2.57 -13.39 -31.80
N ARG A 203 -1.48 -13.47 -31.01
CA ARG A 203 -0.58 -14.64 -31.02
C ARG A 203 -1.30 -15.90 -30.52
N ASP A 204 -2.06 -15.77 -29.43
CA ASP A 204 -2.82 -16.88 -28.88
C ASP A 204 -3.91 -17.36 -29.83
N ALA A 205 -4.60 -16.44 -30.52
CA ALA A 205 -5.59 -16.78 -31.55
C ALA A 205 -4.95 -17.53 -32.74
N LYS A 206 -3.77 -17.06 -33.21
CA LYS A 206 -3.01 -17.73 -34.28
C LYS A 206 -2.56 -19.14 -33.85
N GLN A 207 -2.07 -19.30 -32.63
CA GLN A 207 -1.65 -20.61 -32.10
C GLN A 207 -2.83 -21.57 -31.95
N GLN A 208 -4.00 -21.09 -31.54
CA GLN A 208 -5.20 -21.91 -31.47
C GLN A 208 -5.71 -22.33 -32.86
N ALA A 209 -5.62 -21.45 -33.86
CA ALA A 209 -5.98 -21.76 -35.23
C ALA A 209 -5.07 -22.85 -35.85
N VAL A 210 -3.76 -22.77 -35.56
CA VAL A 210 -2.78 -23.78 -36.00
C VAL A 210 -3.03 -25.13 -35.31
N LYS A 211 -3.34 -25.13 -34.00
CA LYS A 211 -3.69 -26.35 -33.27
C LYS A 211 -4.97 -27.01 -33.81
N LYS A 212 -5.99 -26.21 -34.13
CA LYS A 212 -7.24 -26.73 -34.75
C LYS A 212 -7.01 -27.35 -36.14
N LYS A 213 -6.18 -26.73 -37.00
CA LYS A 213 -5.83 -27.31 -38.29
C LYS A 213 -5.09 -28.63 -38.13
N ARG A 214 -4.10 -28.71 -37.25
CA ARG A 214 -3.32 -29.92 -37.01
C ARG A 214 -4.15 -31.08 -36.45
N ASN A 215 -5.12 -30.79 -35.58
CA ASN A 215 -6.03 -31.81 -35.06
C ASN A 215 -7.04 -32.29 -36.11
N HIS A 216 -7.38 -31.43 -37.09
CA HIS A 216 -8.27 -31.83 -38.18
C HIS A 216 -7.55 -32.71 -39.22
N GLU A 217 -6.26 -32.43 -39.49
CA GLU A 217 -5.44 -33.26 -40.37
C GLU A 217 -5.07 -34.64 -39.78
N MET A 218 -5.10 -34.80 -38.46
CA MET A 218 -4.85 -36.09 -37.79
C MET A 218 -6.13 -36.94 -37.61
N SER A 219 -7.30 -36.44 -38.02
CA SER A 219 -8.58 -37.15 -37.91
C SER A 219 -9.15 -37.62 -39.23
N LEU A 220 -8.41 -37.48 -40.30
CA LEU A 220 -8.64 -38.03 -41.64
C LEU A 220 -7.65 -39.17 -41.91
#